data_12ba9997bc232b05a2c321170d854d25
#
_entry.id   12ba9997bc232b05a2c321170d854d25
#
_cell.length_a   1.000
_cell.length_b   1.000
_cell.length_c   1.000
_cell.angle_alpha   90.00
_cell.angle_beta   90.00
_cell.angle_gamma   90.00
#
_symmetry.space_group_name_H-M   'P 1'
#
loop_
_entity.id
_entity.type
_entity.pdbx_description
1 polymer ?
#
loop_
_entity_poly.entity_id
_entity_poly.type
_entity_poly.pdbx_seq_one_letter_code
_entity_poly.pdbx_strand_id
1 'polypeptide(L)'
;LDRWAAAYPDDVQMLTGKFSYWFSKSQTLQLVPKDQQKFLGENPTVVLKDSTGANVNYFQETMYDDELFGEAQKALEKAIQLYPDRLDLRFLKVASLIGYEKESPDMALSSLKSLMIYNATQHPKWEYPGVEKVDNEFFSAALQEYCYLFFRYGTPATYEAFKELSQQMLTYEPKNVLFLDNIGSYWLVARKDNKTAMKYYSKVLKIKADDLTAIKNIIILARNSNNVKLEQKYLPLLIKYTQDEKEKITAQARLKSLNS
;
A
#
# COMPACT_ATOMS: atom_id res chain seq x y z
N LEU A 1 24.60 12.58 19.64
CA LEU A 1 24.22 13.23 18.38
C LEU A 1 24.81 14.65 18.28
N ASP A 2 24.78 15.48 19.32
CA ASP A 2 25.19 16.90 19.25
C ASP A 2 26.65 17.09 18.82
N ARG A 3 27.59 16.29 19.36
CA ARG A 3 28.99 16.32 18.93
C ARG A 3 29.17 15.92 17.46
N TRP A 4 28.39 14.94 16.98
CA TRP A 4 28.42 14.51 15.60
C TRP A 4 27.82 15.58 14.68
N ALA A 5 26.66 16.14 15.04
CA ALA A 5 26.02 17.22 14.34
C ALA A 5 26.90 18.49 14.23
N ALA A 6 27.67 18.79 15.29
CA ALA A 6 28.61 19.92 15.27
C ALA A 6 29.81 19.68 14.35
N ALA A 7 30.30 18.43 14.27
CA ALA A 7 31.46 18.08 13.44
C ALA A 7 31.08 17.82 11.97
N TYR A 8 29.90 17.23 11.72
CA TYR A 8 29.47 16.79 10.40
C TYR A 8 27.96 17.09 10.19
N PRO A 9 27.57 18.39 10.09
CA PRO A 9 26.18 18.82 10.09
C PRO A 9 25.37 18.38 8.86
N ASP A 10 26.05 17.98 7.80
CA ASP A 10 25.45 17.58 6.51
C ASP A 10 25.64 16.09 6.20
N ASP A 11 26.25 15.33 7.10
CA ASP A 11 26.42 13.88 6.94
C ASP A 11 25.07 13.16 6.95
N VAL A 12 24.83 12.28 5.96
CA VAL A 12 23.56 11.58 5.80
C VAL A 12 23.24 10.65 6.98
N GLN A 13 24.25 10.00 7.54
CA GLN A 13 24.06 9.09 8.68
C GLN A 13 23.75 9.87 9.95
N MET A 14 24.37 11.03 10.13
CA MET A 14 24.04 11.94 11.23
C MET A 14 22.59 12.43 11.13
N LEU A 15 22.15 12.88 9.93
CA LEU A 15 20.80 13.38 9.70
C LEU A 15 19.76 12.28 9.89
N THR A 16 19.97 11.08 9.37
CA THR A 16 19.09 9.93 9.57
C THR A 16 19.10 9.45 11.03
N GLY A 17 20.23 9.51 11.71
CA GLY A 17 20.34 9.24 13.15
C GLY A 17 19.53 10.25 13.98
N LYS A 18 19.57 11.54 13.60
CA LYS A 18 18.77 12.60 14.24
C LYS A 18 17.28 12.39 14.00
N PHE A 19 16.89 12.05 12.75
CA PHE A 19 15.52 11.63 12.44
C PHE A 19 15.07 10.48 13.34
N SER A 20 15.83 9.37 13.36
CA SER A 20 15.47 8.17 14.12
C SER A 20 15.33 8.45 15.62
N TYR A 21 16.20 9.28 16.19
CA TYR A 21 16.14 9.68 17.60
C TYR A 21 14.84 10.42 17.92
N TRP A 22 14.53 11.50 17.17
CA TRP A 22 13.34 12.30 17.42
C TRP A 22 12.06 11.54 17.09
N PHE A 23 12.06 10.77 16.00
CA PHE A 23 10.95 9.92 15.61
C PHE A 23 10.60 8.88 16.69
N SER A 24 11.61 8.19 17.22
CA SER A 24 11.41 7.26 18.34
C SER A 24 10.91 7.96 19.61
N LYS A 25 11.42 9.16 19.91
CA LYS A 25 11.00 9.95 21.07
C LYS A 25 9.59 10.50 20.95
N SER A 26 9.11 10.75 19.73
CA SER A 26 7.75 11.21 19.51
C SER A 26 6.68 10.16 19.77
N GLN A 27 7.06 8.87 19.85
CA GLN A 27 6.12 7.76 19.86
C GLN A 27 5.78 7.28 21.28
N THR A 28 4.50 7.07 21.53
CA THR A 28 3.98 6.40 22.72
C THR A 28 2.92 5.37 22.31
N LEU A 29 3.05 4.14 22.77
CA LEU A 29 2.08 3.09 22.52
C LEU A 29 0.92 3.19 23.52
N GLN A 30 -0.31 3.14 23.02
CA GLN A 30 -1.52 3.16 23.82
C GLN A 30 -2.51 2.09 23.35
N LEU A 31 -3.33 1.59 24.28
CA LEU A 31 -4.51 0.78 23.95
C LEU A 31 -5.72 1.70 23.86
N VAL A 32 -6.31 1.78 22.65
CA VAL A 32 -7.42 2.69 22.36
C VAL A 32 -8.67 1.87 22.06
N PRO A 33 -9.81 2.11 22.75
CA PRO A 33 -11.07 1.45 22.44
C PRO A 33 -11.64 2.00 21.13
N LYS A 34 -12.19 1.11 20.29
CA LYS A 34 -12.87 1.46 19.05
C LYS A 34 -14.09 0.56 18.83
N ASP A 35 -15.11 1.10 18.19
CA ASP A 35 -16.33 0.37 17.86
C ASP A 35 -16.14 -0.62 16.68
N GLN A 36 -15.10 -0.40 15.86
CA GLN A 36 -14.85 -1.24 14.69
C GLN A 36 -14.33 -2.62 15.09
N GLN A 37 -14.68 -3.63 14.31
CA GLN A 37 -14.10 -4.98 14.43
C GLN A 37 -12.66 -5.07 13.90
N LYS A 38 -12.28 -4.15 13.02
CA LYS A 38 -10.93 -4.01 12.50
C LYS A 38 -10.56 -2.54 12.40
N PHE A 39 -9.30 -2.24 12.68
CA PHE A 39 -8.74 -0.91 12.54
C PHE A 39 -7.45 -0.95 11.70
N LEU A 40 -7.38 -0.18 10.64
CA LEU A 40 -6.28 -0.18 9.66
C LEU A 40 -5.91 -1.60 9.16
N GLY A 41 -6.93 -2.44 8.95
CA GLY A 41 -6.78 -3.82 8.50
C GLY A 41 -6.43 -4.84 9.58
N GLU A 42 -6.13 -4.40 10.81
CA GLU A 42 -5.75 -5.27 11.92
C GLU A 42 -6.94 -5.64 12.81
N ASN A 43 -6.86 -6.81 13.47
CA ASN A 43 -7.80 -7.22 14.49
C ASN A 43 -7.50 -6.51 15.83
N PRO A 44 -8.47 -6.44 16.77
CA PRO A 44 -8.21 -5.93 18.10
C PRO A 44 -7.07 -6.67 18.81
N THR A 45 -6.22 -5.92 19.52
CA THR A 45 -5.17 -6.50 20.36
C THR A 45 -5.76 -7.26 21.55
N VAL A 46 -6.86 -6.72 22.11
CA VAL A 46 -7.63 -7.36 23.19
C VAL A 46 -9.10 -6.97 23.08
N VAL A 47 -9.99 -7.89 23.45
CA VAL A 47 -11.43 -7.64 23.58
C VAL A 47 -11.82 -7.82 25.03
N LEU A 48 -12.33 -6.77 25.67
CA LEU A 48 -12.80 -6.79 27.04
C LEU A 48 -14.31 -6.58 27.09
N LYS A 49 -14.92 -6.98 28.21
CA LYS A 49 -16.33 -6.67 28.48
C LYS A 49 -16.43 -5.39 29.32
N ASP A 50 -17.36 -4.53 28.93
CA ASP A 50 -17.71 -3.37 29.76
C ASP A 50 -18.64 -3.76 30.93
N SER A 51 -19.09 -2.77 31.68
CA SER A 51 -20.00 -2.95 32.83
C SER A 51 -21.39 -3.50 32.46
N THR A 52 -21.77 -3.43 31.17
CA THR A 52 -23.04 -3.98 30.64
C THR A 52 -22.87 -5.40 30.10
N GLY A 53 -21.64 -5.91 30.01
CA GLY A 53 -21.30 -7.20 29.40
C GLY A 53 -21.07 -7.14 27.88
N ALA A 54 -21.10 -5.94 27.27
CA ALA A 54 -20.81 -5.75 25.84
C ALA A 54 -19.30 -5.83 25.57
N ASN A 55 -18.94 -6.35 24.40
CA ASN A 55 -17.54 -6.42 23.98
C ASN A 55 -17.04 -5.05 23.53
N VAL A 56 -15.87 -4.65 24.06
CA VAL A 56 -15.12 -3.46 23.66
C VAL A 56 -13.81 -3.89 23.02
N ASN A 57 -13.58 -3.48 21.78
CA ASN A 57 -12.38 -3.79 21.03
C ASN A 57 -11.28 -2.76 21.34
N TYR A 58 -10.12 -3.21 21.81
CA TYR A 58 -8.97 -2.37 22.06
C TYR A 58 -7.88 -2.64 21.02
N PHE A 59 -7.38 -1.58 20.40
CA PHE A 59 -6.31 -1.62 19.44
C PHE A 59 -5.05 -0.96 20.01
N GLN A 60 -3.90 -1.55 19.74
CA GLN A 60 -2.63 -0.91 20.05
C GLN A 60 -2.34 0.15 19.00
N GLU A 61 -2.23 1.40 19.43
CA GLU A 61 -1.93 2.53 18.55
C GLU A 61 -0.68 3.26 19.01
N THR A 62 0.12 3.70 18.04
CA THR A 62 1.20 4.65 18.26
C THR A 62 0.63 6.05 18.27
N MET A 63 0.76 6.76 19.37
CA MET A 63 0.46 8.18 19.48
C MET A 63 1.75 8.97 19.26
N TYR A 64 1.64 10.15 18.65
CA TYR A 64 2.80 10.98 18.33
C TYR A 64 2.72 12.31 19.05
N ASP A 65 3.87 12.77 19.56
CA ASP A 65 4.10 14.14 19.97
C ASP A 65 4.45 14.97 18.72
N ASP A 66 3.65 15.97 18.41
CA ASP A 66 3.74 16.74 17.18
C ASP A 66 5.04 17.56 17.07
N GLU A 67 5.56 18.09 18.20
CA GLU A 67 6.82 18.85 18.22
C GLU A 67 8.01 17.94 17.90
N LEU A 68 8.10 16.80 18.59
CA LEU A 68 9.19 15.84 18.40
C LEU A 68 9.13 15.20 17.00
N PHE A 69 7.92 14.91 16.51
CA PHE A 69 7.73 14.43 15.15
C PHE A 69 8.18 15.48 14.12
N GLY A 70 7.83 16.75 14.35
CA GLY A 70 8.28 17.87 13.52
C GLY A 70 9.81 18.00 13.48
N GLU A 71 10.52 17.84 14.61
CA GLU A 71 11.99 17.84 14.63
C GLU A 71 12.58 16.65 13.84
N ALA A 72 11.94 15.46 13.92
CA ALA A 72 12.34 14.34 13.08
C ALA A 72 12.19 14.67 11.59
N GLN A 73 11.03 15.22 11.18
CA GLN A 73 10.78 15.58 9.78
C GLN A 73 11.77 16.63 9.25
N LYS A 74 12.12 17.66 10.05
CA LYS A 74 13.13 18.66 9.67
C LYS A 74 14.50 18.04 9.35
N ALA A 75 14.94 17.08 10.16
CA ALA A 75 16.22 16.40 9.92
C ALA A 75 16.18 15.58 8.63
N LEU A 76 15.08 14.86 8.37
CA LEU A 76 14.91 14.05 7.19
C LEU A 76 14.74 14.89 5.91
N GLU A 77 14.02 16.01 5.99
CA GLU A 77 13.91 16.96 4.87
C GLU A 77 15.26 17.56 4.48
N LYS A 78 16.09 17.93 5.47
CA LYS A 78 17.46 18.36 5.20
C LYS A 78 18.27 17.26 4.51
N ALA A 79 18.15 16.01 4.94
CA ALA A 79 18.83 14.89 4.31
C ALA A 79 18.38 14.72 2.84
N ILE A 80 17.07 14.79 2.56
CA ILE A 80 16.52 14.70 1.19
C ILE A 80 16.99 15.86 0.30
N GLN A 81 17.13 17.07 0.85
CA GLN A 81 17.64 18.22 0.10
C GLN A 81 19.11 18.07 -0.29
N LEU A 82 19.95 17.57 0.63
CA LEU A 82 21.38 17.37 0.40
C LEU A 82 21.69 16.13 -0.46
N TYR A 83 20.83 15.11 -0.37
CA TYR A 83 20.99 13.82 -1.05
C TYR A 83 19.73 13.49 -1.88
N PRO A 84 19.44 14.28 -2.93
CA PRO A 84 18.16 14.21 -3.64
C PRO A 84 17.92 12.87 -4.35
N ASP A 85 18.97 12.13 -4.69
CA ASP A 85 18.92 10.85 -5.40
C ASP A 85 18.81 9.64 -4.44
N ARG A 86 18.83 9.85 -3.12
CA ARG A 86 18.61 8.81 -2.11
C ARG A 86 17.11 8.50 -1.97
N LEU A 87 16.67 7.47 -2.68
CA LEU A 87 15.27 7.05 -2.70
C LEU A 87 14.77 6.53 -1.34
N ASP A 88 15.65 5.86 -0.58
CA ASP A 88 15.36 5.38 0.77
C ASP A 88 14.96 6.49 1.75
N LEU A 89 15.57 7.68 1.65
CA LEU A 89 15.21 8.82 2.50
C LEU A 89 13.77 9.31 2.20
N ARG A 90 13.39 9.30 0.93
CA ARG A 90 12.04 9.69 0.51
C ARG A 90 11.00 8.67 0.98
N PHE A 91 11.31 7.38 0.88
CA PHE A 91 10.45 6.33 1.41
C PHE A 91 10.39 6.32 2.94
N LEU A 92 11.48 6.63 3.62
CA LEU A 92 11.49 6.80 5.07
C LEU A 92 10.54 7.93 5.51
N LYS A 93 10.53 9.06 4.78
CA LYS A 93 9.58 10.14 5.00
C LYS A 93 8.14 9.65 4.84
N VAL A 94 7.82 9.01 3.72
CA VAL A 94 6.48 8.47 3.46
C VAL A 94 6.04 7.50 4.55
N ALA A 95 6.89 6.55 4.94
CA ALA A 95 6.59 5.56 5.97
C ALA A 95 6.29 6.22 7.33
N SER A 96 7.06 7.25 7.71
CA SER A 96 6.83 8.00 8.95
C SER A 96 5.51 8.78 8.93
N LEU A 97 5.16 9.39 7.79
CA LEU A 97 3.91 10.11 7.60
C LEU A 97 2.70 9.16 7.67
N ILE A 98 2.75 7.98 7.02
CA ILE A 98 1.66 6.98 7.10
C ILE A 98 1.40 6.57 8.54
N GLY A 99 2.46 6.33 9.33
CA GLY A 99 2.32 6.00 10.74
C GLY A 99 1.68 7.12 11.57
N TYR A 100 2.04 8.37 11.25
CA TYR A 100 1.51 9.57 11.92
C TYR A 100 0.05 9.86 11.54
N GLU A 101 -0.30 9.82 10.25
CA GLU A 101 -1.63 10.20 9.72
C GLU A 101 -2.69 9.11 9.91
N LYS A 102 -2.27 7.84 9.94
CA LYS A 102 -3.16 6.66 10.12
C LYS A 102 -4.27 6.56 9.07
N GLU A 103 -5.50 6.97 9.42
CA GLU A 103 -6.71 6.78 8.61
C GLU A 103 -6.81 7.71 7.39
N SER A 104 -6.09 8.84 7.39
CA SER A 104 -6.18 9.88 6.34
C SER A 104 -4.78 10.24 5.82
N PRO A 105 -4.21 9.47 4.88
CA PRO A 105 -2.80 9.54 4.49
C PRO A 105 -2.51 10.68 3.49
N ASP A 106 -2.97 11.91 3.78
CA ASP A 106 -2.92 13.03 2.83
C ASP A 106 -1.49 13.53 2.58
N MET A 107 -0.67 13.68 3.64
CA MET A 107 0.74 14.09 3.51
C MET A 107 1.59 12.99 2.89
N ALA A 108 1.35 11.72 3.26
CA ALA A 108 2.02 10.57 2.66
C ALA A 108 1.70 10.46 1.16
N LEU A 109 0.43 10.57 0.79
CA LEU A 109 -0.01 10.57 -0.61
C LEU A 109 0.61 11.73 -1.39
N SER A 110 0.59 12.96 -0.83
CA SER A 110 1.22 14.13 -1.44
C SER A 110 2.73 13.93 -1.65
N SER A 111 3.43 13.34 -0.67
CA SER A 111 4.86 13.01 -0.78
C SER A 111 5.13 11.99 -1.85
N LEU A 112 4.31 10.92 -1.96
CA LEU A 112 4.42 9.92 -3.03
C LEU A 112 4.16 10.53 -4.41
N LYS A 113 3.12 11.35 -4.55
CA LYS A 113 2.82 12.04 -5.82
C LYS A 113 3.96 12.97 -6.24
N SER A 114 4.53 13.72 -5.32
CA SER A 114 5.70 14.58 -5.57
C SER A 114 6.93 13.76 -5.99
N LEU A 115 7.16 12.61 -5.36
CA LEU A 115 8.24 11.68 -5.72
C LEU A 115 8.05 11.14 -7.14
N MET A 116 6.83 10.77 -7.52
CA MET A 116 6.53 10.29 -8.88
C MET A 116 6.75 11.37 -9.94
N ILE A 117 6.34 12.62 -9.66
CA ILE A 117 6.59 13.77 -10.53
C ILE A 117 8.10 14.00 -10.66
N TYR A 118 8.84 13.97 -9.55
CA TYR A 118 10.29 14.14 -9.54
C TYR A 118 10.96 13.04 -10.40
N ASN A 119 10.58 11.77 -10.21
CA ASN A 119 11.08 10.65 -11.01
C ASN A 119 10.83 10.86 -12.52
N ALA A 120 9.62 11.28 -12.90
CA ALA A 120 9.22 11.44 -14.29
C ALA A 120 9.86 12.68 -14.97
N THR A 121 10.19 13.73 -14.21
CA THR A 121 10.68 15.01 -14.77
C THR A 121 12.19 15.18 -14.67
N GLN A 122 12.81 14.66 -13.60
CA GLN A 122 14.24 14.85 -13.35
C GLN A 122 15.09 13.64 -13.77
N HIS A 123 14.45 12.46 -13.96
CA HIS A 123 15.13 11.20 -14.30
C HIS A 123 16.34 10.91 -13.42
N PRO A 124 16.17 10.94 -12.07
CA PRO A 124 17.29 10.81 -11.15
C PRO A 124 17.95 9.44 -11.26
N LYS A 125 19.24 9.39 -10.93
CA LYS A 125 19.95 8.12 -10.74
C LYS A 125 19.74 7.67 -9.31
N TRP A 126 18.60 7.03 -9.07
CA TRP A 126 18.24 6.60 -7.73
C TRP A 126 19.31 5.71 -7.09
N GLU A 127 19.60 6.00 -5.84
CA GLU A 127 20.38 5.18 -4.92
C GLU A 127 19.47 4.60 -3.83
N TYR A 128 19.67 3.32 -3.53
CA TYR A 128 18.99 2.64 -2.43
C TYR A 128 19.97 1.70 -1.74
N PRO A 129 20.24 1.83 -0.43
CA PRO A 129 21.22 1.00 0.27
C PRO A 129 20.95 -0.50 0.09
N GLY A 130 21.99 -1.24 -0.31
CA GLY A 130 21.89 -2.68 -0.55
C GLY A 130 21.26 -3.10 -1.88
N VAL A 131 20.90 -2.16 -2.74
CA VAL A 131 20.37 -2.43 -4.09
C VAL A 131 21.38 -1.93 -5.12
N GLU A 132 21.89 -2.83 -5.96
CA GLU A 132 22.90 -2.50 -6.97
C GLU A 132 22.33 -1.60 -8.09
N LYS A 133 21.07 -1.84 -8.49
CA LYS A 133 20.41 -1.09 -9.55
C LYS A 133 18.98 -0.76 -9.16
N VAL A 134 18.70 0.53 -9.08
CA VAL A 134 17.34 1.04 -8.86
C VAL A 134 16.78 1.54 -10.19
N ASP A 135 16.06 0.67 -10.88
CA ASP A 135 15.42 0.97 -12.16
C ASP A 135 13.91 1.25 -11.99
N ASN A 136 13.23 1.48 -13.13
CA ASN A 136 11.79 1.75 -13.12
C ASN A 136 10.96 0.59 -12.57
N GLU A 137 11.41 -0.66 -12.74
CA GLU A 137 10.71 -1.82 -12.19
C GLU A 137 10.79 -1.82 -10.66
N PHE A 138 11.98 -1.58 -10.09
CA PHE A 138 12.15 -1.40 -8.64
C PHE A 138 11.29 -0.26 -8.11
N PHE A 139 11.30 0.89 -8.79
CA PHE A 139 10.53 2.06 -8.38
C PHE A 139 9.02 1.77 -8.38
N SER A 140 8.50 1.16 -9.45
CA SER A 140 7.09 0.80 -9.55
C SER A 140 6.68 -0.26 -8.52
N ALA A 141 7.53 -1.26 -8.27
CA ALA A 141 7.31 -2.26 -7.23
C ALA A 141 7.26 -1.65 -5.82
N ALA A 142 8.18 -0.72 -5.52
CA ALA A 142 8.19 -0.01 -4.24
C ALA A 142 6.92 0.85 -4.04
N LEU A 143 6.43 1.51 -5.08
CA LEU A 143 5.15 2.24 -5.03
C LEU A 143 3.96 1.29 -4.84
N GLN A 144 4.01 0.08 -5.40
CA GLN A 144 2.97 -0.93 -5.21
C GLN A 144 2.83 -1.35 -3.74
N GLU A 145 3.90 -1.38 -2.96
CA GLU A 145 3.82 -1.67 -1.52
C GLU A 145 2.99 -0.61 -0.77
N TYR A 146 3.11 0.68 -1.13
CA TYR A 146 2.25 1.72 -0.56
C TYR A 146 0.80 1.61 -1.03
N CYS A 147 0.57 1.26 -2.30
CA CYS A 147 -0.76 0.94 -2.79
C CYS A 147 -1.39 -0.20 -1.99
N TYR A 148 -0.65 -1.30 -1.77
CA TYR A 148 -1.10 -2.43 -0.97
C TYR A 148 -1.43 -2.03 0.47
N LEU A 149 -0.59 -1.19 1.09
CA LEU A 149 -0.80 -0.70 2.45
C LEU A 149 -2.09 0.13 2.56
N PHE A 150 -2.31 1.07 1.64
CA PHE A 150 -3.54 1.87 1.60
C PHE A 150 -4.78 0.99 1.39
N PHE A 151 -4.70 0.01 0.48
CA PHE A 151 -5.80 -0.93 0.25
C PHE A 151 -6.10 -1.76 1.50
N ARG A 152 -5.08 -2.23 2.21
CA ARG A 152 -5.20 -3.02 3.44
C ARG A 152 -5.84 -2.23 4.58
N TYR A 153 -5.52 -0.95 4.72
CA TYR A 153 -6.11 -0.08 5.73
C TYR A 153 -7.63 0.04 5.59
N GLY A 154 -8.15 0.03 4.37
CA GLY A 154 -9.56 -0.19 4.08
C GLY A 154 -10.51 0.93 4.50
N THR A 155 -10.01 2.14 4.84
CA THR A 155 -10.85 3.31 5.10
C THR A 155 -11.24 3.98 3.78
N PRO A 156 -12.33 4.78 3.75
CA PRO A 156 -12.67 5.54 2.55
C PRO A 156 -11.52 6.40 2.02
N ALA A 157 -10.79 7.10 2.90
CA ALA A 157 -9.66 7.95 2.52
C ALA A 157 -8.49 7.15 1.96
N THR A 158 -8.15 6.01 2.58
CA THR A 158 -7.04 5.16 2.08
C THR A 158 -7.38 4.46 0.77
N TYR A 159 -8.65 4.11 0.52
CA TYR A 159 -9.08 3.64 -0.79
C TYR A 159 -8.96 4.71 -1.88
N GLU A 160 -9.32 5.96 -1.57
CA GLU A 160 -9.09 7.06 -2.52
C GLU A 160 -7.59 7.29 -2.78
N ALA A 161 -6.75 7.28 -1.74
CA ALA A 161 -5.30 7.37 -1.87
C ALA A 161 -4.72 6.23 -2.74
N PHE A 162 -5.16 4.99 -2.53
CA PHE A 162 -4.82 3.84 -3.35
C PHE A 162 -5.15 4.06 -4.84
N LYS A 163 -6.36 4.54 -5.12
CA LYS A 163 -6.80 4.86 -6.48
C LYS A 163 -5.96 5.98 -7.09
N GLU A 164 -5.78 7.10 -6.37
CA GLU A 164 -5.07 8.27 -6.88
C GLU A 164 -3.60 7.95 -7.20
N LEU A 165 -2.90 7.23 -6.30
CA LEU A 165 -1.54 6.80 -6.52
C LEU A 165 -1.44 5.91 -7.78
N SER A 166 -2.36 4.94 -7.92
CA SER A 166 -2.39 4.05 -9.07
C SER A 166 -2.72 4.80 -10.37
N GLN A 167 -3.65 5.76 -10.34
CA GLN A 167 -3.98 6.58 -11.51
C GLN A 167 -2.80 7.45 -11.94
N GLN A 168 -2.09 8.06 -10.98
CA GLN A 168 -0.90 8.85 -11.27
C GLN A 168 0.16 7.99 -11.96
N MET A 169 0.44 6.77 -11.47
CA MET A 169 1.39 5.86 -12.13
C MET A 169 0.96 5.52 -13.55
N LEU A 170 -0.32 5.32 -13.80
CA LEU A 170 -0.82 5.05 -15.15
C LEU A 170 -0.69 6.24 -16.11
N THR A 171 -0.43 7.46 -15.64
CA THR A 171 -0.09 8.59 -16.54
C THR A 171 1.33 8.45 -17.10
N TYR A 172 2.24 7.81 -16.35
CA TYR A 172 3.62 7.57 -16.78
C TYR A 172 3.80 6.19 -17.43
N GLU A 173 3.09 5.19 -16.91
CA GLU A 173 3.16 3.79 -17.34
C GLU A 173 1.76 3.24 -17.70
N PRO A 174 1.14 3.67 -18.83
CA PRO A 174 -0.27 3.38 -19.11
C PRO A 174 -0.61 1.90 -19.32
N LYS A 175 0.41 1.05 -19.50
CA LYS A 175 0.27 -0.41 -19.65
C LYS A 175 0.77 -1.20 -18.45
N ASN A 176 1.11 -0.55 -17.34
CA ASN A 176 1.56 -1.26 -16.14
C ASN A 176 0.39 -2.04 -15.53
N VAL A 177 0.51 -3.37 -15.57
CA VAL A 177 -0.55 -4.29 -15.12
C VAL A 177 -0.85 -4.17 -13.63
N LEU A 178 0.15 -3.88 -12.78
CA LEU A 178 -0.04 -3.73 -11.34
C LEU A 178 -1.04 -2.62 -11.03
N PHE A 179 -0.84 -1.44 -11.62
CA PHE A 179 -1.69 -0.28 -11.36
C PHE A 179 -3.04 -0.37 -12.08
N LEU A 180 -3.13 -1.08 -13.22
CA LEU A 180 -4.42 -1.42 -13.83
C LEU A 180 -5.25 -2.35 -12.95
N ASP A 181 -4.62 -3.38 -12.34
CA ASP A 181 -5.26 -4.27 -11.37
C ASP A 181 -5.70 -3.53 -10.12
N ASN A 182 -4.89 -2.59 -9.63
CA ASN A 182 -5.23 -1.75 -8.50
C ASN A 182 -6.53 -0.97 -8.76
N ILE A 183 -6.64 -0.31 -9.92
CA ILE A 183 -7.87 0.41 -10.27
C ILE A 183 -9.06 -0.55 -10.38
N GLY A 184 -8.86 -1.73 -10.96
CA GLY A 184 -9.88 -2.80 -10.98
C GLY A 184 -10.35 -3.17 -9.56
N SER A 185 -9.40 -3.36 -8.65
CA SER A 185 -9.65 -3.71 -7.25
C SER A 185 -10.36 -2.59 -6.47
N TYR A 186 -10.00 -1.34 -6.71
CA TYR A 186 -10.74 -0.19 -6.16
C TYR A 186 -12.22 -0.23 -6.55
N TRP A 187 -12.52 -0.42 -7.84
CA TRP A 187 -13.90 -0.47 -8.32
C TRP A 187 -14.64 -1.68 -7.80
N LEU A 188 -13.97 -2.84 -7.66
CA LEU A 188 -14.57 -4.06 -7.15
C LEU A 188 -14.91 -3.95 -5.66
N VAL A 189 -13.98 -3.47 -4.83
CA VAL A 189 -14.07 -3.53 -3.37
C VAL A 189 -14.66 -2.25 -2.78
N ALA A 190 -14.08 -1.09 -3.10
CA ALA A 190 -14.47 0.18 -2.49
C ALA A 190 -15.79 0.73 -3.08
N ARG A 191 -15.98 0.59 -4.40
CA ARG A 191 -17.13 1.15 -5.12
C ARG A 191 -18.21 0.12 -5.46
N LYS A 192 -17.91 -1.18 -5.34
CA LYS A 192 -18.80 -2.30 -5.70
C LYS A 192 -19.36 -2.21 -7.12
N ASP A 193 -18.60 -1.58 -8.04
CA ASP A 193 -18.94 -1.45 -9.45
C ASP A 193 -18.24 -2.55 -10.27
N ASN A 194 -18.88 -3.69 -10.34
CA ASN A 194 -18.41 -4.87 -11.07
C ASN A 194 -18.17 -4.59 -12.56
N LYS A 195 -18.96 -3.71 -13.17
CA LYS A 195 -18.87 -3.38 -14.59
C LYS A 195 -17.58 -2.62 -14.89
N THR A 196 -17.27 -1.64 -14.08
CA THR A 196 -16.03 -0.85 -14.22
C THR A 196 -14.81 -1.69 -13.83
N ALA A 197 -14.86 -2.48 -12.75
CA ALA A 197 -13.80 -3.40 -12.37
C ALA A 197 -13.45 -4.36 -13.51
N MET A 198 -14.45 -4.98 -14.14
CA MET A 198 -14.26 -5.90 -15.28
C MET A 198 -13.57 -5.24 -16.48
N LYS A 199 -13.81 -3.94 -16.74
CA LYS A 199 -13.10 -3.21 -17.82
C LYS A 199 -11.60 -3.14 -17.57
N TYR A 200 -11.17 -2.90 -16.30
CA TYR A 200 -9.76 -2.81 -15.96
C TYR A 200 -9.09 -4.18 -15.99
N TYR A 201 -9.69 -5.21 -15.39
CA TYR A 201 -9.15 -6.57 -15.47
C TYR A 201 -9.07 -7.10 -16.91
N SER A 202 -10.05 -6.73 -17.77
CA SER A 202 -9.98 -7.06 -19.19
C SER A 202 -8.82 -6.37 -19.91
N LYS A 203 -8.43 -5.15 -19.49
CA LYS A 203 -7.23 -4.48 -20.02
C LYS A 203 -5.96 -5.20 -19.57
N VAL A 204 -5.89 -5.61 -18.30
CA VAL A 204 -4.77 -6.40 -17.76
C VAL A 204 -4.58 -7.68 -18.58
N LEU A 205 -5.65 -8.47 -18.75
CA LEU A 205 -5.58 -9.75 -19.47
C LEU A 205 -5.30 -9.62 -20.98
N LYS A 206 -5.51 -8.44 -21.58
CA LYS A 206 -5.05 -8.13 -22.94
C LYS A 206 -3.55 -7.90 -23.02
N ILE A 207 -2.93 -7.42 -21.94
CA ILE A 207 -1.49 -7.17 -21.84
C ILE A 207 -0.76 -8.44 -21.37
N LYS A 208 -1.31 -9.09 -20.35
CA LYS A 208 -0.75 -10.28 -19.70
C LYS A 208 -1.87 -11.29 -19.45
N ALA A 209 -2.03 -12.22 -20.41
CA ALA A 209 -3.15 -13.17 -20.42
C ALA A 209 -3.15 -14.18 -19.25
N ASP A 210 -2.01 -14.38 -18.60
CA ASP A 210 -1.78 -15.25 -17.45
C ASP A 210 -1.73 -14.51 -16.11
N ASP A 211 -2.18 -13.25 -16.08
CA ASP A 211 -2.17 -12.49 -14.83
C ASP A 211 -3.16 -13.08 -13.82
N LEU A 212 -2.60 -13.69 -12.76
CA LEU A 212 -3.36 -14.38 -11.73
C LEU A 212 -4.20 -13.44 -10.88
N THR A 213 -3.74 -12.19 -10.66
CA THR A 213 -4.49 -11.19 -9.88
C THR A 213 -5.78 -10.83 -10.60
N ALA A 214 -5.72 -10.49 -11.88
CA ALA A 214 -6.89 -10.20 -12.67
C ALA A 214 -7.84 -11.41 -12.79
N ILE A 215 -7.31 -12.61 -13.03
CA ILE A 215 -8.11 -13.85 -13.12
C ILE A 215 -8.88 -14.10 -11.82
N LYS A 216 -8.20 -14.05 -10.67
CA LYS A 216 -8.80 -14.26 -9.34
C LYS A 216 -9.86 -13.21 -9.03
N ASN A 217 -9.58 -11.96 -9.30
CA ASN A 217 -10.52 -10.86 -9.06
C ASN A 217 -11.76 -10.96 -9.96
N ILE A 218 -11.63 -11.41 -11.21
CA ILE A 218 -12.78 -11.69 -12.07
C ILE A 218 -13.62 -12.86 -11.52
N ILE A 219 -13.00 -13.90 -10.97
CA ILE A 219 -13.73 -15.00 -10.31
C ILE A 219 -14.49 -14.49 -9.08
N ILE A 220 -13.87 -13.64 -8.26
CA ILE A 220 -14.52 -13.00 -7.11
C ILE A 220 -15.71 -12.14 -7.59
N LEU A 221 -15.51 -11.32 -8.61
CA LEU A 221 -16.55 -10.51 -9.23
C LEU A 221 -17.73 -11.39 -9.73
N ALA A 222 -17.42 -12.50 -10.40
CA ALA A 222 -18.40 -13.43 -10.90
C ALA A 222 -19.27 -14.03 -9.76
N ARG A 223 -18.62 -14.43 -8.65
CA ARG A 223 -19.29 -14.93 -7.45
C ARG A 223 -20.17 -13.87 -6.80
N ASN A 224 -19.65 -12.67 -6.60
CA ASN A 224 -20.39 -11.55 -6.00
C ASN A 224 -21.63 -11.15 -6.81
N SER A 225 -21.62 -11.39 -8.12
CA SER A 225 -22.74 -11.10 -9.04
C SER A 225 -23.58 -12.32 -9.42
N ASN A 226 -23.33 -13.49 -8.81
CA ASN A 226 -23.95 -14.78 -9.16
C ASN A 226 -23.85 -15.11 -10.66
N ASN A 227 -22.79 -14.68 -11.33
CA ASN A 227 -22.56 -14.93 -12.74
C ASN A 227 -21.80 -16.24 -12.97
N VAL A 228 -22.53 -17.35 -12.92
CA VAL A 228 -21.98 -18.71 -13.09
C VAL A 228 -21.20 -18.86 -14.40
N LYS A 229 -21.72 -18.32 -15.51
CA LYS A 229 -21.05 -18.40 -16.83
C LYS A 229 -19.67 -17.72 -16.84
N LEU A 230 -19.57 -16.59 -16.15
CA LEU A 230 -18.30 -15.87 -16.02
C LEU A 230 -17.32 -16.65 -15.14
N GLU A 231 -17.79 -17.22 -14.02
CA GLU A 231 -16.98 -18.06 -13.13
C GLU A 231 -16.45 -19.29 -13.88
N GLN A 232 -17.32 -20.01 -14.61
CA GLN A 232 -16.95 -21.16 -15.45
C GLN A 232 -15.92 -20.81 -16.53
N LYS A 233 -15.96 -19.59 -17.06
CA LYS A 233 -14.99 -19.12 -18.08
C LYS A 233 -13.58 -18.91 -17.49
N TYR A 234 -13.48 -18.40 -16.26
CA TYR A 234 -12.17 -17.99 -15.70
C TYR A 234 -11.55 -19.02 -14.76
N LEU A 235 -12.30 -19.94 -14.16
CA LEU A 235 -11.75 -21.04 -13.37
C LEU A 235 -10.73 -21.91 -14.14
N PRO A 236 -10.94 -22.29 -15.42
CA PRO A 236 -9.94 -23.02 -16.19
C PRO A 236 -8.62 -22.25 -16.37
N LEU A 237 -8.68 -20.92 -16.47
CA LEU A 237 -7.46 -20.08 -16.54
C LEU A 237 -6.71 -20.09 -15.22
N LEU A 238 -7.43 -19.98 -14.08
CA LEU A 238 -6.82 -20.11 -12.76
C LEU A 238 -6.13 -21.48 -12.60
N ILE A 239 -6.83 -22.56 -12.94
CA ILE A 239 -6.28 -23.93 -12.88
C ILE A 239 -5.02 -24.07 -13.75
N LYS A 240 -5.01 -23.45 -14.91
CA LYS A 240 -3.89 -23.51 -15.86
C LYS A 240 -2.66 -22.76 -15.38
N TYR A 241 -2.84 -21.58 -14.77
CA TYR A 241 -1.73 -20.65 -14.52
C TYR A 241 -1.24 -20.64 -13.07
N THR A 242 -2.08 -21.05 -12.09
CA THR A 242 -1.64 -21.12 -10.69
C THR A 242 -0.58 -22.18 -10.47
N GLN A 243 0.43 -21.86 -9.64
CA GLN A 243 1.44 -22.80 -9.16
C GLN A 243 1.08 -23.37 -7.77
N ASP A 244 0.01 -22.85 -7.14
CA ASP A 244 -0.48 -23.34 -5.85
C ASP A 244 -1.40 -24.52 -6.05
N GLU A 245 -0.93 -25.72 -5.66
CA GLU A 245 -1.70 -26.97 -5.81
C GLU A 245 -3.00 -26.98 -4.99
N LYS A 246 -3.05 -26.32 -3.82
CA LYS A 246 -4.28 -26.22 -3.03
C LYS A 246 -5.33 -25.34 -3.73
N GLU A 247 -4.88 -24.23 -4.28
CA GLU A 247 -5.74 -23.34 -5.08
C GLU A 247 -6.26 -24.07 -6.32
N LYS A 248 -5.41 -24.81 -7.00
CA LYS A 248 -5.76 -25.60 -8.19
C LYS A 248 -6.82 -26.65 -7.89
N ILE A 249 -6.64 -27.46 -6.84
CA ILE A 249 -7.61 -28.47 -6.40
C ILE A 249 -8.95 -27.80 -6.05
N THR A 250 -8.92 -26.69 -5.32
CA THR A 250 -10.12 -25.94 -4.94
C THR A 250 -10.87 -25.41 -6.17
N ALA A 251 -10.14 -24.86 -7.14
CA ALA A 251 -10.70 -24.35 -8.38
C ALA A 251 -11.33 -25.48 -9.24
N GLN A 252 -10.66 -26.65 -9.31
CA GLN A 252 -11.18 -27.85 -10.01
C GLN A 252 -12.48 -28.36 -9.37
N ALA A 253 -12.51 -28.47 -8.03
CA ALA A 253 -13.70 -28.89 -7.31
C ALA A 253 -14.88 -27.93 -7.54
N ARG A 254 -14.60 -26.61 -7.51
CA ARG A 254 -15.61 -25.58 -7.80
C ARG A 254 -16.12 -25.68 -9.23
N LEU A 255 -15.24 -25.81 -10.22
CA LEU A 255 -15.63 -25.93 -11.62
C LEU A 255 -16.53 -27.16 -11.84
N LYS A 256 -16.18 -28.30 -11.22
CA LYS A 256 -16.99 -29.52 -11.27
C LYS A 256 -18.40 -29.29 -10.70
N SER A 257 -18.50 -28.62 -9.56
CA SER A 257 -19.80 -28.32 -8.92
C SER A 257 -20.67 -27.35 -9.72
N LEU A 258 -20.10 -26.53 -10.59
CA LEU A 258 -20.84 -25.61 -11.46
C LEU A 258 -21.34 -26.26 -12.76
N ASN A 259 -20.80 -27.44 -13.10
CA ASN A 259 -21.16 -28.20 -14.31
C ASN A 259 -22.11 -29.36 -14.01
N SER A 260 -22.38 -29.65 -12.71
CA SER A 260 -23.39 -30.58 -12.23
C SER A 260 -24.72 -29.88 -11.96
#